data_cea83342e23614962bed1f307ffc9d1f
#
_entry.id   cea83342e23614962bed1f307ffc9d1f
#
_cell.length_a   1.000
_cell.length_b   1.000
_cell.length_c   1.000
_cell.angle_alpha   90.00
_cell.angle_beta   90.00
_cell.angle_gamma   90.00
#
_symmetry.space_group_name_H-M   'P 1'
#
loop_
_entity.id
_entity.type
_entity.pdbx_description
1 polymer ?
#
loop_
_entity_poly.entity_id
_entity_poly.type
_entity_poly.pdbx_seq_one_letter_code
_entity_poly.pdbx_strand_id
1 'polypeptide(L)'
;MKNTILKVGAAFVVAIAVFVIALPTIMHKAGLHPQYTGETHQLPAGTRALIVTTSHGVLNAPGETTGKATGIALSELTHPYYSYLDAGMQIDVASIKGGQIPVDPSGFSRTMISPEDERYLDDTILLAKVENSLRISDVDFNQYDAIFIVGGWGAAYDLGYSEVLADKIGEAYYGAKEPLMGSVCHGALGFINVKDLNGNKLIAGRAMTGVTDKQVKELDIELTPLHPETELRKAGAVFESQTAFRDVFATHVAIDAEQRFITGQNQNSGLETAQKMIAIIARQ
;
A
#
# COMPACT_ATOMS: atom_id res chain seq x y z
N MET A 1 -22.60 29.54 42.37
CA MET A 1 -21.46 29.62 41.41
C MET A 1 -20.57 28.37 41.40
N LYS A 2 -20.00 27.89 42.51
CA LYS A 2 -19.11 26.69 42.53
C LYS A 2 -19.74 25.43 41.92
N ASN A 3 -21.00 25.11 42.25
CA ASN A 3 -21.69 23.92 41.74
C ASN A 3 -22.01 24.00 40.22
N THR A 4 -22.21 25.20 39.69
CA THR A 4 -22.44 25.40 38.26
C THR A 4 -21.16 25.23 37.47
N ILE A 5 -20.03 25.75 37.96
CA ILE A 5 -18.70 25.56 37.35
C ILE A 5 -18.31 24.09 37.34
N LEU A 6 -18.56 23.37 38.45
CA LEU A 6 -18.27 21.94 38.55
C LEU A 6 -19.11 21.11 37.53
N LYS A 7 -20.41 21.44 37.40
CA LYS A 7 -21.29 20.78 36.40
C LYS A 7 -20.88 21.06 34.96
N VAL A 8 -20.50 22.31 34.65
CA VAL A 8 -20.00 22.66 33.29
C VAL A 8 -18.68 21.95 33.01
N GLY A 9 -17.75 21.91 33.98
CA GLY A 9 -16.49 21.17 33.85
C GLY A 9 -16.71 19.69 33.64
N ALA A 10 -17.62 19.04 34.39
CA ALA A 10 -17.95 17.64 34.23
C ALA A 10 -18.61 17.35 32.86
N ALA A 11 -19.52 18.22 32.41
CA ALA A 11 -20.13 18.08 31.06
C ALA A 11 -19.11 18.22 29.95
N PHE A 12 -18.13 19.10 30.07
CA PHE A 12 -17.07 19.26 29.10
C PHE A 12 -16.16 18.03 29.03
N VAL A 13 -15.78 17.44 30.17
CA VAL A 13 -14.99 16.20 30.24
C VAL A 13 -15.74 15.04 29.59
N VAL A 14 -17.05 14.91 29.87
CA VAL A 14 -17.89 13.88 29.22
C VAL A 14 -17.98 14.10 27.71
N ALA A 15 -18.14 15.33 27.26
CA ALA A 15 -18.17 15.63 25.82
C ALA A 15 -16.85 15.26 25.11
N ILE A 16 -15.72 15.57 25.73
CA ILE A 16 -14.40 15.15 25.21
C ILE A 16 -14.29 13.63 25.19
N ALA A 17 -14.69 12.93 26.25
CA ALA A 17 -14.62 11.49 26.29
C ALA A 17 -15.50 10.84 25.18
N VAL A 18 -16.72 11.34 25.00
CA VAL A 18 -17.61 10.89 23.92
C VAL A 18 -17.00 11.16 22.54
N PHE A 19 -16.42 12.34 22.33
CA PHE A 19 -15.74 12.66 21.07
C PHE A 19 -14.56 11.72 20.79
N VAL A 20 -13.70 11.48 21.78
CA VAL A 20 -12.55 10.57 21.66
C VAL A 20 -13.01 9.14 21.38
N ILE A 21 -14.11 8.69 22.00
CA ILE A 21 -14.69 7.37 21.74
C ILE A 21 -15.26 7.29 20.31
N ALA A 22 -15.92 8.33 19.85
CA ALA A 22 -16.57 8.38 18.53
C ALA A 22 -15.57 8.65 17.37
N LEU A 23 -14.37 9.15 17.67
CA LEU A 23 -13.41 9.61 16.66
C LEU A 23 -13.09 8.55 15.58
N PRO A 24 -12.82 7.27 15.87
CA PRO A 24 -12.62 6.26 14.83
C PRO A 24 -13.82 6.18 13.88
N THR A 25 -15.03 6.08 14.41
CA THR A 25 -16.25 6.02 13.60
C THR A 25 -16.44 7.27 12.73
N ILE A 26 -16.09 8.45 13.25
CA ILE A 26 -16.13 9.71 12.49
C ILE A 26 -15.13 9.66 11.34
N MET A 27 -13.89 9.19 11.58
CA MET A 27 -12.86 9.07 10.57
C MET A 27 -13.25 8.10 9.45
N HIS A 28 -13.77 6.92 9.79
CA HIS A 28 -14.26 5.96 8.79
C HIS A 28 -15.43 6.53 7.98
N LYS A 29 -16.38 7.22 8.60
CA LYS A 29 -17.46 7.92 7.86
C LYS A 29 -16.95 9.06 6.99
N ALA A 30 -15.84 9.68 7.33
CA ALA A 30 -15.19 10.71 6.52
C ALA A 30 -14.40 10.13 5.34
N GLY A 31 -14.31 8.79 5.21
CA GLY A 31 -13.67 8.12 4.08
C GLY A 31 -12.32 7.47 4.41
N LEU A 32 -11.98 7.30 5.69
CA LEU A 32 -10.81 6.50 6.07
C LEU A 32 -11.15 5.01 5.91
N HIS A 33 -10.32 4.24 5.18
CA HIS A 33 -10.51 2.82 4.87
C HIS A 33 -11.92 2.50 4.34
N PRO A 34 -12.30 3.07 3.17
CA PRO A 34 -13.61 2.82 2.59
C PRO A 34 -13.76 1.33 2.28
N GLN A 35 -14.89 0.75 2.69
CA GLN A 35 -15.20 -0.64 2.41
C GLN A 35 -15.49 -0.82 0.92
N TYR A 36 -15.02 -1.93 0.35
CA TYR A 36 -15.35 -2.29 -1.02
C TYR A 36 -16.82 -2.76 -1.10
N THR A 37 -17.56 -2.16 -2.00
CA THR A 37 -19.01 -2.46 -2.21
C THR A 37 -19.31 -3.07 -3.57
N GLY A 38 -18.26 -3.35 -4.37
CA GLY A 38 -18.39 -3.98 -5.67
C GLY A 38 -18.58 -5.50 -5.58
N GLU A 39 -18.60 -6.14 -6.74
CA GLU A 39 -18.66 -7.59 -6.87
C GLU A 39 -17.36 -8.24 -6.38
N THR A 40 -17.47 -9.29 -5.60
CA THR A 40 -16.34 -10.12 -5.16
C THR A 40 -16.30 -11.42 -5.95
N HIS A 41 -15.10 -11.94 -6.21
CA HIS A 41 -14.91 -13.15 -7.02
C HIS A 41 -14.12 -14.20 -6.22
N GLN A 42 -14.43 -15.48 -6.49
CA GLN A 42 -13.61 -16.60 -6.09
C GLN A 42 -12.75 -17.03 -7.28
N LEU A 43 -11.48 -17.29 -7.03
CA LEU A 43 -10.53 -17.65 -8.08
C LEU A 43 -10.26 -19.16 -8.08
N PRO A 44 -9.82 -19.72 -9.21
CA PRO A 44 -9.48 -21.13 -9.31
C PRO A 44 -8.40 -21.54 -8.29
N ALA A 45 -8.49 -22.77 -7.81
CA ALA A 45 -7.47 -23.34 -6.94
C ALA A 45 -6.10 -23.31 -7.62
N GLY A 46 -5.07 -22.90 -6.89
CA GLY A 46 -3.71 -22.76 -7.41
C GLY A 46 -3.36 -21.36 -7.92
N THR A 47 -4.31 -20.42 -7.95
CA THR A 47 -4.01 -19.00 -8.22
C THR A 47 -3.13 -18.43 -7.10
N ARG A 48 -2.05 -17.72 -7.47
CA ARG A 48 -1.02 -17.27 -6.53
C ARG A 48 -0.80 -15.77 -6.60
N ALA A 49 -0.61 -15.13 -5.45
CA ALA A 49 -0.19 -13.75 -5.33
C ALA A 49 1.16 -13.64 -4.61
N LEU A 50 2.00 -12.72 -5.07
CA LEU A 50 3.19 -12.26 -4.36
C LEU A 50 2.94 -10.84 -3.86
N ILE A 51 3.10 -10.63 -2.57
CA ILE A 51 3.11 -9.28 -1.98
C ILE A 51 4.56 -8.90 -1.68
N VAL A 52 5.01 -7.78 -2.23
CA VAL A 52 6.38 -7.27 -2.09
C VAL A 52 6.36 -6.02 -1.21
N THR A 53 7.29 -5.95 -0.25
CA THR A 53 7.38 -4.86 0.72
C THR A 53 8.79 -4.27 0.78
N THR A 54 8.89 -3.08 1.39
CA THR A 54 10.17 -2.50 1.81
C THR A 54 10.83 -3.32 2.91
N SER A 55 12.15 -3.19 3.03
CA SER A 55 12.95 -3.59 4.21
C SER A 55 13.50 -2.39 4.97
N HIS A 56 13.10 -1.16 4.62
CA HIS A 56 13.58 0.06 5.27
C HIS A 56 12.63 0.48 6.40
N GLY A 57 13.16 0.63 7.62
CA GLY A 57 12.37 0.86 8.84
C GLY A 57 12.62 2.19 9.54
N VAL A 58 13.31 3.15 8.91
CA VAL A 58 13.68 4.42 9.53
C VAL A 58 13.33 5.59 8.62
N LEU A 59 12.56 6.54 9.14
CA LEU A 59 12.28 7.80 8.46
C LEU A 59 13.43 8.76 8.77
N ASN A 60 14.48 8.75 7.95
CA ASN A 60 15.70 9.53 8.13
C ASN A 60 15.87 10.61 7.05
N ALA A 61 16.45 11.73 7.44
CA ALA A 61 16.82 12.77 6.48
C ALA A 61 17.98 12.30 5.57
N PRO A 62 18.16 12.90 4.39
CA PRO A 62 19.27 12.58 3.49
C PRO A 62 20.63 12.64 4.18
N GLY A 63 21.40 11.55 4.10
CA GLY A 63 22.72 11.43 4.72
C GLY A 63 22.70 11.00 6.19
N GLU A 64 21.54 10.86 6.82
CA GLU A 64 21.39 10.36 8.17
C GLU A 64 21.02 8.87 8.18
N THR A 65 21.32 8.19 9.29
CA THR A 65 21.00 6.76 9.50
C THR A 65 20.01 6.55 10.64
N THR A 66 19.61 7.63 11.31
CA THR A 66 18.68 7.62 12.45
C THR A 66 17.46 8.46 12.14
N GLY A 67 16.33 8.15 12.77
CA GLY A 67 15.07 8.85 12.58
C GLY A 67 13.92 8.16 13.31
N LYS A 68 12.71 8.54 12.99
CA LYS A 68 11.51 7.87 13.52
C LYS A 68 11.38 6.46 12.94
N ALA A 69 10.85 5.53 13.72
CA ALA A 69 10.47 4.23 13.20
C ALA A 69 9.39 4.39 12.11
N THR A 70 9.54 3.65 11.03
CA THR A 70 8.59 3.58 9.91
C THR A 70 8.65 2.20 9.26
N GLY A 71 8.18 2.07 8.02
CA GLY A 71 8.17 0.83 7.26
C GLY A 71 7.01 0.85 6.27
N ILE A 72 6.30 -0.29 6.16
CA ILE A 72 5.04 -0.36 5.44
C ILE A 72 3.93 0.34 6.23
N ALA A 73 2.94 0.89 5.55
CA ALA A 73 1.65 1.22 6.15
C ALA A 73 0.85 -0.08 6.32
N LEU A 74 0.38 -0.38 7.53
CA LEU A 74 -0.21 -1.69 7.85
C LEU A 74 -1.37 -2.05 6.91
N SER A 75 -2.32 -1.14 6.70
CA SER A 75 -3.47 -1.35 5.83
C SER A 75 -3.11 -1.56 4.35
N GLU A 76 -1.95 -1.10 3.91
CA GLU A 76 -1.48 -1.33 2.54
C GLU A 76 -0.98 -2.76 2.32
N LEU A 77 -0.64 -3.49 3.41
CA LEU A 77 -0.39 -4.92 3.39
C LEU A 77 -1.68 -5.73 3.61
N THR A 78 -2.46 -5.38 4.64
CA THR A 78 -3.60 -6.18 5.08
C THR A 78 -4.75 -6.16 4.08
N HIS A 79 -5.02 -5.01 3.45
CA HIS A 79 -6.06 -4.88 2.43
C HIS A 79 -5.87 -5.84 1.25
N PRO A 80 -4.75 -5.83 0.52
CA PRO A 80 -4.54 -6.79 -0.57
C PRO A 80 -4.39 -8.23 -0.05
N TYR A 81 -3.72 -8.44 1.08
CA TYR A 81 -3.53 -9.78 1.63
C TYR A 81 -4.87 -10.47 1.89
N TYR A 82 -5.77 -9.82 2.63
CA TYR A 82 -7.07 -10.44 2.94
C TYR A 82 -8.01 -10.47 1.74
N SER A 83 -7.94 -9.48 0.84
CA SER A 83 -8.70 -9.56 -0.42
C SER A 83 -8.31 -10.79 -1.24
N TYR A 84 -7.02 -11.07 -1.38
CA TYR A 84 -6.52 -12.24 -2.10
C TYR A 84 -6.81 -13.54 -1.36
N LEU A 85 -6.63 -13.57 -0.03
CA LEU A 85 -6.91 -14.73 0.79
C LEU A 85 -8.40 -15.12 0.70
N ASP A 86 -9.28 -14.14 0.82
CA ASP A 86 -10.73 -14.34 0.77
C ASP A 86 -11.22 -14.70 -0.65
N ALA A 87 -10.44 -14.35 -1.70
CA ALA A 87 -10.66 -14.81 -3.07
C ALA A 87 -10.11 -16.23 -3.36
N GLY A 88 -9.46 -16.88 -2.38
CA GLY A 88 -8.93 -18.25 -2.50
C GLY A 88 -7.51 -18.36 -3.05
N MET A 89 -6.76 -17.24 -3.12
CA MET A 89 -5.37 -17.27 -3.61
C MET A 89 -4.41 -17.80 -2.55
N GLN A 90 -3.33 -18.41 -3.01
CA GLN A 90 -2.13 -18.69 -2.20
C GLN A 90 -1.23 -17.46 -2.22
N ILE A 91 -0.80 -16.99 -1.04
CA ILE A 91 -0.11 -15.71 -0.92
C ILE A 91 1.27 -15.91 -0.30
N ASP A 92 2.29 -15.45 -1.00
CA ASP A 92 3.63 -15.28 -0.45
C ASP A 92 3.91 -13.81 -0.18
N VAL A 93 4.71 -13.55 0.87
CA VAL A 93 5.12 -12.21 1.25
C VAL A 93 6.64 -12.15 1.21
N ALA A 94 7.17 -11.20 0.46
CA ALA A 94 8.59 -10.96 0.32
C ALA A 94 8.94 -9.51 0.64
N SER A 95 10.16 -9.27 1.06
CA SER A 95 10.72 -7.94 1.22
C SER A 95 12.05 -7.82 0.47
N ILE A 96 12.53 -6.61 0.25
CA ILE A 96 13.78 -6.35 -0.47
C ILE A 96 14.95 -7.20 0.05
N LYS A 97 15.08 -7.32 1.38
CA LYS A 97 16.18 -8.03 2.04
C LYS A 97 15.78 -9.38 2.65
N GLY A 98 14.49 -9.68 2.71
CA GLY A 98 13.95 -10.80 3.49
C GLY A 98 14.01 -10.55 5.00
N GLY A 99 13.44 -11.45 5.79
CA GLY A 99 13.36 -11.35 7.23
C GLY A 99 12.23 -10.45 7.70
N GLN A 100 12.42 -9.80 8.85
CA GLN A 100 11.38 -8.97 9.46
C GLN A 100 11.02 -7.75 8.59
N ILE A 101 9.76 -7.60 8.28
CA ILE A 101 9.22 -6.42 7.59
C ILE A 101 8.99 -5.33 8.65
N PRO A 102 9.58 -4.13 8.47
CA PRO A 102 9.27 -3.00 9.34
C PRO A 102 7.86 -2.48 9.07
N VAL A 103 7.08 -2.29 10.14
CA VAL A 103 5.71 -1.74 10.07
C VAL A 103 5.70 -0.38 10.75
N ASP A 104 5.10 0.62 10.12
CA ASP A 104 4.97 1.95 10.70
C ASP A 104 4.07 1.90 11.96
N PRO A 105 4.57 2.34 13.12
CA PRO A 105 3.81 2.25 14.37
C PRO A 105 2.48 3.02 14.36
N SER A 106 2.34 4.04 13.50
CA SER A 106 1.10 4.84 13.41
C SER A 106 -0.10 4.03 12.92
N GLY A 107 0.15 2.95 12.12
CA GLY A 107 -0.89 2.05 11.63
C GLY A 107 -1.66 1.32 12.74
N PHE A 108 -1.05 1.12 13.89
CA PHE A 108 -1.69 0.49 15.05
C PHE A 108 -2.51 1.46 15.91
N SER A 109 -2.56 2.74 15.55
CA SER A 109 -3.35 3.69 16.32
C SER A 109 -4.85 3.41 16.17
N ARG A 110 -5.60 3.57 17.24
CA ARG A 110 -7.05 3.35 17.29
C ARG A 110 -7.83 4.12 16.21
N THR A 111 -7.31 5.23 15.73
CA THR A 111 -7.95 6.08 14.73
C THR A 111 -7.61 5.69 13.30
N MET A 112 -6.57 4.89 13.11
CA MET A 112 -6.05 4.49 11.80
C MET A 112 -6.27 3.01 11.46
N ILE A 113 -6.58 2.20 12.46
CA ILE A 113 -6.72 0.75 12.28
C ILE A 113 -7.98 0.42 11.45
N SER A 114 -7.83 -0.39 10.42
CA SER A 114 -8.94 -0.91 9.60
C SER A 114 -9.44 -2.26 10.13
N PRO A 115 -10.59 -2.77 9.68
CA PRO A 115 -11.03 -4.12 10.01
C PRO A 115 -10.03 -5.21 9.58
N GLU A 116 -9.35 -5.03 8.47
CA GLU A 116 -8.31 -5.93 7.97
C GLU A 116 -7.06 -5.85 8.85
N ASP A 117 -6.72 -4.68 9.37
CA ASP A 117 -5.64 -4.51 10.34
C ASP A 117 -5.96 -5.19 11.67
N GLU A 118 -7.22 -5.10 12.13
CA GLU A 118 -7.67 -5.84 13.32
C GLU A 118 -7.55 -7.35 13.12
N ARG A 119 -7.92 -7.88 11.94
CA ARG A 119 -7.74 -9.29 11.57
C ARG A 119 -6.28 -9.72 11.64
N TYR A 120 -5.34 -8.87 11.21
CA TYR A 120 -3.91 -9.12 11.28
C TYR A 120 -3.40 -9.35 12.71
N LEU A 121 -3.93 -8.65 13.71
CA LEU A 121 -3.45 -8.74 15.09
C LEU A 121 -3.57 -10.16 15.66
N ASP A 122 -4.52 -10.96 15.17
CA ASP A 122 -4.79 -12.34 15.62
C ASP A 122 -4.38 -13.40 14.58
N ASP A 123 -3.89 -12.98 13.37
CA ASP A 123 -3.49 -13.89 12.30
C ASP A 123 -2.04 -14.34 12.45
N THR A 124 -1.85 -15.47 13.12
CA THR A 124 -0.51 -16.05 13.34
C THR A 124 0.23 -16.40 12.04
N ILE A 125 -0.48 -16.65 10.93
CA ILE A 125 0.12 -16.98 9.63
C ILE A 125 0.72 -15.72 9.01
N LEU A 126 -0.05 -14.62 8.95
CA LEU A 126 0.46 -13.37 8.40
C LEU A 126 1.52 -12.76 9.31
N LEU A 127 1.36 -12.83 10.63
CA LEU A 127 2.40 -12.41 11.59
C LEU A 127 3.74 -13.13 11.33
N ALA A 128 3.72 -14.46 11.14
CA ALA A 128 4.93 -15.22 10.82
C ALA A 128 5.55 -14.81 9.48
N LYS A 129 4.72 -14.47 8.45
CA LYS A 129 5.22 -13.98 7.15
C LYS A 129 5.83 -12.59 7.26
N VAL A 130 5.32 -11.72 8.16
CA VAL A 130 5.87 -10.38 8.42
C VAL A 130 7.18 -10.47 9.20
N GLU A 131 7.28 -11.41 10.14
CA GLU A 131 8.53 -11.66 10.90
C GLU A 131 9.62 -12.30 10.02
N ASN A 132 9.24 -13.16 9.09
CA ASN A 132 10.15 -13.97 8.28
C ASN A 132 9.77 -13.93 6.80
N SER A 133 9.74 -12.74 6.21
CA SER A 133 9.44 -12.58 4.79
C SER A 133 10.53 -13.20 3.91
N LEU A 134 10.12 -13.63 2.72
CA LEU A 134 11.05 -14.11 1.70
C LEU A 134 11.93 -12.94 1.22
N ARG A 135 13.17 -13.24 0.82
CA ARG A 135 13.99 -12.24 0.11
C ARG A 135 13.62 -12.22 -1.35
N ILE A 136 13.39 -11.04 -1.96
CA ILE A 136 12.98 -10.95 -3.36
C ILE A 136 13.95 -11.63 -4.33
N SER A 137 15.27 -11.66 -4.05
CA SER A 137 16.25 -12.36 -4.89
C SER A 137 15.98 -13.86 -5.00
N ASP A 138 15.39 -14.46 -3.97
CA ASP A 138 15.22 -15.91 -3.84
C ASP A 138 13.83 -16.36 -4.32
N VAL A 139 12.97 -15.41 -4.74
CA VAL A 139 11.61 -15.67 -5.25
C VAL A 139 11.59 -15.65 -6.78
N ASP A 140 10.97 -16.65 -7.38
CA ASP A 140 10.67 -16.65 -8.82
C ASP A 140 9.31 -15.98 -9.06
N PHE A 141 9.35 -14.76 -9.59
CA PHE A 141 8.15 -13.95 -9.84
C PHE A 141 7.27 -14.53 -10.97
N ASN A 142 7.82 -15.40 -11.83
CA ASN A 142 7.05 -16.06 -12.90
C ASN A 142 6.04 -17.12 -12.39
N GLN A 143 6.05 -17.42 -11.09
CA GLN A 143 5.10 -18.39 -10.51
C GLN A 143 3.78 -17.78 -10.04
N TYR A 144 3.62 -16.47 -10.13
CA TYR A 144 2.46 -15.76 -9.60
C TYR A 144 1.54 -15.25 -10.70
N ASP A 145 0.27 -15.11 -10.37
CA ASP A 145 -0.78 -14.52 -11.22
C ASP A 145 -0.97 -13.04 -10.89
N ALA A 146 -0.58 -12.64 -9.69
CA ALA A 146 -0.56 -11.24 -9.24
C ALA A 146 0.71 -10.94 -8.45
N ILE A 147 1.30 -9.76 -8.70
CA ILE A 147 2.40 -9.17 -7.91
C ILE A 147 1.91 -7.83 -7.39
N PHE A 148 1.86 -7.66 -6.08
CA PHE A 148 1.38 -6.44 -5.44
C PHE A 148 2.49 -5.81 -4.60
N ILE A 149 2.79 -4.53 -4.86
CA ILE A 149 3.83 -3.79 -4.15
C ILE A 149 3.19 -2.88 -3.11
N VAL A 150 3.50 -3.13 -1.86
CA VAL A 150 3.02 -2.39 -0.69
C VAL A 150 3.81 -1.10 -0.54
N GLY A 151 3.12 -0.02 -0.19
CA GLY A 151 3.79 1.24 0.12
C GLY A 151 4.10 1.39 1.61
N GLY A 152 3.85 2.58 2.11
CA GLY A 152 4.37 3.08 3.37
C GLY A 152 5.64 3.89 3.16
N TRP A 153 6.07 4.66 4.15
CA TRP A 153 7.17 5.61 3.96
C TRP A 153 8.53 4.96 3.76
N GLY A 154 8.73 3.74 4.31
CA GLY A 154 9.94 2.95 4.07
C GLY A 154 10.17 2.65 2.59
N ALA A 155 9.11 2.46 1.82
CA ALA A 155 9.14 2.17 0.39
C ALA A 155 9.87 3.24 -0.45
N ALA A 156 9.87 4.50 0.02
CA ALA A 156 10.58 5.60 -0.63
C ALA A 156 12.11 5.47 -0.59
N TYR A 157 12.65 4.59 0.28
CA TYR A 157 14.08 4.46 0.52
C TYR A 157 14.73 3.28 -0.21
N ASP A 158 13.97 2.26 -0.60
CA ASP A 158 14.56 1.06 -1.18
C ASP A 158 13.87 0.53 -2.44
N LEU A 159 12.54 0.65 -2.59
CA LEU A 159 11.83 0.04 -3.72
C LEU A 159 12.32 0.58 -5.07
N GLY A 160 12.39 1.90 -5.22
CA GLY A 160 12.83 2.54 -6.46
C GLY A 160 14.32 2.39 -6.74
N TYR A 161 15.13 2.03 -5.76
CA TYR A 161 16.56 1.80 -5.91
C TYR A 161 16.95 0.34 -6.10
N SER A 162 15.99 -0.59 -5.96
CA SER A 162 16.26 -2.03 -6.09
C SER A 162 16.31 -2.46 -7.56
N GLU A 163 17.52 -2.63 -8.09
CA GLU A 163 17.72 -3.22 -9.42
C GLU A 163 17.14 -4.64 -9.49
N VAL A 164 17.33 -5.45 -8.44
CA VAL A 164 16.79 -6.80 -8.35
C VAL A 164 15.26 -6.80 -8.49
N LEU A 165 14.57 -5.86 -7.81
CA LEU A 165 13.11 -5.76 -7.94
C LEU A 165 12.71 -5.38 -9.38
N ALA A 166 13.39 -4.40 -9.96
CA ALA A 166 13.10 -3.94 -11.31
C ALA A 166 13.31 -5.06 -12.36
N ASP A 167 14.40 -5.82 -12.25
CA ASP A 167 14.70 -6.94 -13.16
C ASP A 167 13.66 -8.05 -13.03
N LYS A 168 13.34 -8.49 -11.80
CA LYS A 168 12.33 -9.54 -11.56
C LYS A 168 10.92 -9.15 -12.04
N ILE A 169 10.53 -7.90 -11.86
CA ILE A 169 9.25 -7.40 -12.42
C ILE A 169 9.29 -7.43 -13.94
N GLY A 170 10.40 -6.96 -14.55
CA GLY A 170 10.58 -7.00 -16.00
C GLY A 170 10.52 -8.42 -16.56
N GLU A 171 11.25 -9.36 -15.95
CA GLU A 171 11.23 -10.77 -16.32
C GLU A 171 9.82 -11.37 -16.21
N ALA A 172 9.11 -11.14 -15.10
CA ALA A 172 7.76 -11.66 -14.90
C ALA A 172 6.74 -11.01 -15.84
N TYR A 173 6.87 -9.71 -16.13
CA TYR A 173 5.97 -9.01 -17.04
C TYR A 173 5.95 -9.64 -18.44
N TYR A 174 7.11 -10.09 -18.93
CA TYR A 174 7.26 -10.78 -20.22
C TYR A 174 7.28 -12.31 -20.10
N GLY A 175 7.13 -12.85 -18.90
CA GLY A 175 7.08 -14.28 -18.63
C GLY A 175 5.76 -14.91 -19.08
N ALA A 176 5.72 -16.25 -19.11
CA ALA A 176 4.56 -17.01 -19.60
C ALA A 176 3.28 -16.87 -18.76
N LYS A 177 3.41 -16.50 -17.48
CA LYS A 177 2.27 -16.29 -16.57
C LYS A 177 1.62 -14.93 -16.75
N GLU A 178 2.38 -13.97 -17.26
CA GLU A 178 1.93 -12.58 -17.44
C GLU A 178 1.20 -11.99 -16.23
N PRO A 179 1.79 -12.00 -15.02
CA PRO A 179 1.11 -11.58 -13.81
C PRO A 179 0.61 -10.14 -13.88
N LEU A 180 -0.50 -9.86 -13.21
CA LEU A 180 -0.94 -8.48 -12.98
C LEU A 180 0.00 -7.78 -12.01
N MET A 181 0.31 -6.52 -12.29
CA MET A 181 1.18 -5.66 -11.49
C MET A 181 0.32 -4.68 -10.69
N GLY A 182 0.26 -4.86 -9.38
CA GLY A 182 -0.47 -3.99 -8.48
C GLY A 182 0.44 -3.18 -7.57
N SER A 183 -0.01 -2.03 -7.15
CA SER A 183 0.62 -1.27 -6.07
C SER A 183 -0.33 -0.29 -5.42
N VAL A 184 0.07 0.23 -4.26
CA VAL A 184 -0.62 1.32 -3.59
C VAL A 184 0.38 2.32 -3.02
N CYS A 185 0.05 3.62 -3.02
CA CYS A 185 0.80 4.67 -2.36
C CYS A 185 2.27 4.75 -2.84
N HIS A 186 3.26 4.65 -1.91
CA HIS A 186 4.68 4.59 -2.25
C HIS A 186 5.10 3.27 -2.93
N GLY A 187 4.27 2.24 -2.91
CA GLY A 187 4.54 0.98 -3.61
C GLY A 187 4.76 1.14 -5.12
N ALA A 188 4.14 2.15 -5.73
CA ALA A 188 4.31 2.48 -7.14
C ALA A 188 5.77 2.80 -7.53
N LEU A 189 6.62 3.19 -6.57
CA LEU A 189 8.05 3.41 -6.78
C LEU A 189 8.78 2.13 -7.22
N GLY A 190 8.27 0.95 -6.92
CA GLY A 190 8.84 -0.31 -7.39
C GLY A 190 8.83 -0.46 -8.92
N PHE A 191 8.03 0.32 -9.63
CA PHE A 191 7.92 0.25 -11.09
C PHE A 191 8.78 1.26 -11.85
N ILE A 192 9.31 2.32 -11.20
CA ILE A 192 9.93 3.47 -11.88
C ILE A 192 11.21 3.11 -12.65
N ASN A 193 11.87 2.01 -12.31
CA ASN A 193 13.12 1.58 -12.93
C ASN A 193 12.99 0.31 -13.76
N VAL A 194 11.80 -0.29 -13.82
CA VAL A 194 11.54 -1.45 -14.69
C VAL A 194 11.70 -1.07 -16.15
N LYS A 195 12.39 -1.92 -16.92
CA LYS A 195 12.66 -1.69 -18.35
C LYS A 195 11.83 -2.61 -19.22
N ASP A 196 11.46 -2.09 -20.39
CA ASP A 196 10.94 -2.91 -21.49
C ASP A 196 12.09 -3.63 -22.23
N LEU A 197 11.75 -4.47 -23.21
CA LEU A 197 12.72 -5.24 -24.01
C LEU A 197 13.66 -4.34 -24.83
N ASN A 198 13.35 -3.05 -25.00
CA ASN A 198 14.15 -2.06 -25.73
C ASN A 198 14.98 -1.20 -24.77
N GLY A 199 14.88 -1.41 -23.45
CA GLY A 199 15.59 -0.67 -22.44
C GLY A 199 14.91 0.64 -21.99
N ASN A 200 13.70 0.95 -22.48
CA ASN A 200 12.90 2.10 -22.05
C ASN A 200 12.18 1.78 -20.71
N LYS A 201 11.67 2.81 -20.05
CA LYS A 201 10.83 2.61 -18.85
C LYS A 201 9.54 1.89 -19.22
N LEU A 202 9.29 0.72 -18.62
CA LEU A 202 8.12 -0.12 -18.91
C LEU A 202 6.80 0.62 -18.67
N ILE A 203 6.78 1.54 -17.70
CA ILE A 203 5.57 2.31 -17.35
C ILE A 203 5.38 3.59 -18.19
N ALA A 204 6.29 3.90 -19.12
CA ALA A 204 6.14 5.08 -19.99
C ALA A 204 4.85 4.99 -20.82
N GLY A 205 4.03 6.05 -20.77
CA GLY A 205 2.74 6.13 -21.45
C GLY A 205 1.59 5.37 -20.77
N ARG A 206 1.83 4.65 -19.66
CA ARG A 206 0.79 3.91 -18.93
C ARG A 206 0.09 4.80 -17.91
N ALA A 207 -1.22 4.63 -17.74
CA ALA A 207 -1.98 5.24 -16.66
C ALA A 207 -1.51 4.64 -15.31
N MET A 208 -1.05 5.49 -14.41
CA MET A 208 -0.53 5.10 -13.10
C MET A 208 -0.98 6.09 -12.03
N THR A 209 -1.08 5.63 -10.80
CA THR A 209 -1.25 6.49 -9.63
C THR A 209 -0.37 6.02 -8.47
N GLY A 210 -0.22 6.87 -7.50
CA GLY A 210 0.47 6.66 -6.23
C GLY A 210 0.18 7.84 -5.33
N VAL A 211 0.84 7.93 -4.16
CA VAL A 211 0.64 9.08 -3.29
C VAL A 211 1.04 10.38 -3.99
N THR A 212 0.18 11.40 -3.85
CA THR A 212 0.40 12.71 -4.47
C THR A 212 1.47 13.51 -3.72
N ASP A 213 2.17 14.41 -4.43
CA ASP A 213 3.10 15.34 -3.80
C ASP A 213 2.38 16.23 -2.77
N LYS A 214 1.09 16.53 -2.99
CA LYS A 214 0.25 17.23 -2.01
C LYS A 214 0.10 16.41 -0.72
N GLN A 215 -0.21 15.11 -0.81
CA GLN A 215 -0.34 14.25 0.37
C GLN A 215 0.99 14.09 1.11
N VAL A 216 2.11 13.96 0.39
CA VAL A 216 3.46 13.92 0.99
C VAL A 216 3.70 15.15 1.84
N LYS A 217 3.37 16.34 1.33
CA LYS A 217 3.48 17.60 2.06
C LYS A 217 2.50 17.68 3.25
N GLU A 218 1.25 17.24 3.08
CA GLU A 218 0.25 17.24 4.14
C GLU A 218 0.59 16.33 5.32
N LEU A 219 1.42 15.30 5.08
CA LEU A 219 1.88 14.34 6.08
C LEU A 219 3.25 14.68 6.68
N ASP A 220 3.89 15.78 6.22
CA ASP A 220 5.22 16.22 6.68
C ASP A 220 6.30 15.13 6.49
N ILE A 221 6.28 14.48 5.33
CA ILE A 221 7.22 13.42 4.94
C ILE A 221 8.06 13.78 3.69
N GLU A 222 8.16 15.08 3.39
CA GLU A 222 8.94 15.59 2.24
C GLU A 222 10.44 15.24 2.32
N LEU A 223 10.91 14.83 3.50
CA LEU A 223 12.29 14.36 3.70
C LEU A 223 12.59 13.00 3.04
N THR A 224 11.55 12.25 2.62
CA THR A 224 11.76 10.97 1.91
C THR A 224 12.44 11.19 0.57
N PRO A 225 13.38 10.30 0.14
CA PRO A 225 14.21 10.56 -1.04
C PRO A 225 13.45 10.47 -2.37
N LEU A 226 12.37 9.70 -2.43
CA LEU A 226 11.55 9.52 -3.62
C LEU A 226 10.07 9.79 -3.33
N HIS A 227 9.44 10.62 -4.17
CA HIS A 227 8.01 10.93 -4.10
C HIS A 227 7.30 10.29 -5.31
N PRO A 228 6.29 9.43 -5.09
CA PRO A 228 5.68 8.64 -6.17
C PRO A 228 5.14 9.45 -7.35
N GLU A 229 4.34 10.50 -7.12
CA GLU A 229 3.84 11.33 -8.22
C GLU A 229 4.98 11.90 -9.07
N THR A 230 5.97 12.53 -8.42
CA THR A 230 7.14 13.11 -9.09
C THR A 230 7.92 12.06 -9.87
N GLU A 231 8.21 10.89 -9.28
CA GLU A 231 9.03 9.86 -9.92
C GLU A 231 8.29 9.10 -11.03
N LEU A 232 6.98 8.84 -10.87
CA LEU A 232 6.15 8.24 -11.92
C LEU A 232 6.08 9.14 -13.16
N ARG A 233 5.88 10.47 -12.97
CA ARG A 233 5.91 11.43 -14.07
C ARG A 233 7.28 11.48 -14.75
N LYS A 234 8.39 11.47 -14.00
CA LYS A 234 9.76 11.40 -14.55
C LYS A 234 10.01 10.12 -15.34
N ALA A 235 9.43 8.99 -14.90
CA ALA A 235 9.51 7.73 -15.64
C ALA A 235 8.59 7.66 -16.87
N GLY A 236 7.86 8.74 -17.17
CA GLY A 236 7.02 8.88 -18.36
C GLY A 236 5.60 8.32 -18.21
N ALA A 237 5.17 7.93 -17.00
CA ALA A 237 3.81 7.48 -16.77
C ALA A 237 2.80 8.63 -16.92
N VAL A 238 1.59 8.31 -17.37
CA VAL A 238 0.43 9.20 -17.34
C VAL A 238 -0.15 9.15 -15.93
N PHE A 239 0.29 10.07 -15.08
CA PHE A 239 -0.12 10.07 -13.68
C PHE A 239 -1.53 10.62 -13.51
N GLU A 240 -2.38 9.85 -12.84
CA GLU A 240 -3.76 10.19 -12.51
C GLU A 240 -3.92 10.29 -10.99
N SER A 241 -4.78 11.19 -10.52
CA SER A 241 -5.09 11.30 -9.11
C SER A 241 -6.43 12.00 -8.86
N GLN A 242 -6.98 11.76 -7.70
CA GLN A 242 -8.06 12.57 -7.13
C GLN A 242 -7.53 13.45 -6.00
N THR A 243 -8.25 14.51 -5.68
CA THR A 243 -7.91 15.40 -4.59
C THR A 243 -9.10 15.66 -3.68
N ALA A 244 -8.82 15.89 -2.41
CA ALA A 244 -9.80 16.25 -1.37
C ALA A 244 -9.26 17.41 -0.52
N PHE A 245 -10.01 17.83 0.51
CA PHE A 245 -9.50 18.80 1.50
C PHE A 245 -8.15 18.37 2.07
N ARG A 246 -8.03 17.07 2.42
CA ARG A 246 -6.74 16.38 2.63
C ARG A 246 -6.72 15.16 1.73
N ASP A 247 -5.64 14.97 0.98
CA ASP A 247 -5.56 13.90 -0.04
C ASP A 247 -5.56 12.49 0.56
N VAL A 248 -5.34 12.34 1.86
CA VAL A 248 -5.54 11.06 2.56
C VAL A 248 -6.96 10.51 2.40
N PHE A 249 -7.97 11.38 2.20
CA PHE A 249 -9.37 11.00 1.96
C PHE A 249 -9.75 10.93 0.47
N ALA A 250 -8.81 11.23 -0.43
CA ALA A 250 -9.03 11.10 -1.86
C ALA A 250 -8.61 9.71 -2.32
N THR A 251 -9.53 8.94 -2.86
CA THR A 251 -9.25 7.61 -3.40
C THR A 251 -9.22 7.63 -4.91
N HIS A 252 -8.26 6.94 -5.51
CA HIS A 252 -8.20 6.71 -6.93
C HIS A 252 -7.51 5.37 -7.23
N VAL A 253 -8.00 4.67 -8.26
CA VAL A 253 -7.35 3.47 -8.81
C VAL A 253 -7.20 3.66 -10.30
N ALA A 254 -5.97 3.77 -10.76
CA ALA A 254 -5.61 3.79 -12.17
C ALA A 254 -5.44 2.36 -12.69
N ILE A 255 -5.97 2.10 -13.88
CA ILE A 255 -5.78 0.85 -14.62
C ILE A 255 -5.27 1.23 -16.00
N ASP A 256 -4.12 0.71 -16.39
CA ASP A 256 -3.56 1.00 -17.71
C ASP A 256 -4.39 0.34 -18.85
N ALA A 257 -4.17 0.80 -20.07
CA ALA A 257 -4.97 0.34 -21.23
C ALA A 257 -4.87 -1.18 -21.50
N GLU A 258 -3.76 -1.79 -21.11
CA GLU A 258 -3.54 -3.25 -21.24
C GLU A 258 -4.11 -4.05 -20.06
N GLN A 259 -4.62 -3.37 -19.01
CA GLN A 259 -5.07 -3.97 -17.76
C GLN A 259 -4.00 -4.82 -17.07
N ARG A 260 -2.72 -4.43 -17.22
CA ARG A 260 -1.56 -5.11 -16.65
C ARG A 260 -1.04 -4.39 -15.39
N PHE A 261 -1.26 -3.07 -15.28
CA PHE A 261 -0.92 -2.27 -14.11
C PHE A 261 -2.19 -1.72 -13.46
N ILE A 262 -2.39 -2.06 -12.20
CA ILE A 262 -3.51 -1.61 -11.37
C ILE A 262 -2.92 -0.94 -10.13
N THR A 263 -3.01 0.38 -10.05
CA THR A 263 -2.35 1.14 -8.98
C THR A 263 -3.34 1.98 -8.19
N GLY A 264 -3.17 2.01 -6.88
CA GLY A 264 -3.98 2.77 -5.94
C GLY A 264 -3.24 3.99 -5.39
N GLN A 265 -3.96 5.11 -5.22
CA GLN A 265 -3.36 6.39 -4.85
C GLN A 265 -2.76 6.39 -3.45
N ASN A 266 -3.44 5.82 -2.47
CA ASN A 266 -3.04 5.79 -1.06
C ASN A 266 -3.66 4.60 -0.34
N GLN A 267 -3.42 4.47 0.98
CA GLN A 267 -3.92 3.37 1.79
C GLN A 267 -5.44 3.14 1.67
N ASN A 268 -6.22 4.19 1.43
CA ASN A 268 -7.67 4.09 1.26
C ASN A 268 -8.09 3.49 -0.09
N SER A 269 -7.16 3.38 -1.05
CA SER A 269 -7.39 2.75 -2.34
C SER A 269 -7.01 1.25 -2.35
N GLY A 270 -6.42 0.73 -1.26
CA GLY A 270 -5.84 -0.61 -1.22
C GLY A 270 -6.82 -1.74 -1.47
N LEU A 271 -7.99 -1.72 -0.81
CA LEU A 271 -9.06 -2.71 -1.02
C LEU A 271 -9.55 -2.71 -2.47
N GLU A 272 -9.88 -1.53 -3.00
CA GLU A 272 -10.38 -1.41 -4.37
C GLU A 272 -9.35 -1.87 -5.39
N THR A 273 -8.07 -1.54 -5.20
CA THR A 273 -6.98 -1.97 -6.09
C THR A 273 -6.90 -3.49 -6.13
N ALA A 274 -6.86 -4.16 -4.99
CA ALA A 274 -6.80 -5.62 -4.92
C ALA A 274 -8.04 -6.29 -5.53
N GLN A 275 -9.24 -5.77 -5.27
CA GLN A 275 -10.49 -6.30 -5.81
C GLN A 275 -10.57 -6.13 -7.34
N LYS A 276 -10.06 -5.03 -7.91
CA LYS A 276 -9.96 -4.85 -9.36
C LYS A 276 -8.99 -5.84 -9.98
N MET A 277 -7.86 -6.15 -9.33
CA MET A 277 -6.94 -7.20 -9.79
C MET A 277 -7.62 -8.57 -9.79
N ILE A 278 -8.31 -8.93 -8.70
CA ILE A 278 -9.08 -10.18 -8.59
C ILE A 278 -10.11 -10.27 -9.72
N ALA A 279 -10.87 -9.20 -9.96
CA ALA A 279 -11.88 -9.16 -11.01
C ALA A 279 -11.29 -9.32 -12.43
N ILE A 280 -10.07 -8.84 -12.67
CA ILE A 280 -9.38 -9.04 -13.97
C ILE A 280 -8.94 -10.50 -14.11
N ILE A 281 -8.31 -11.08 -13.06
CA ILE A 281 -7.90 -12.50 -13.06
C ILE A 281 -9.11 -13.42 -13.26
N ALA A 282 -10.25 -13.14 -12.63
CA ALA A 282 -11.46 -13.95 -12.77
C ALA A 282 -12.05 -14.00 -14.19
N ARG A 283 -11.61 -13.12 -15.09
CA ARG A 283 -12.06 -13.05 -16.49
C ARG A 283 -11.09 -13.71 -17.48
N GLN A 284 -9.90 -14.07 -17.03
CA GLN A 284 -8.89 -14.78 -17.81
C GLN A 284 -9.15 -16.28 -17.82
#